data_cd11f93b1ebed7fd25dfc3e3b1261118
#
_entry.id   cd11f93b1ebed7fd25dfc3e3b1261118
#
_cell.length_a   1.000
_cell.length_b   1.000
_cell.length_c   1.000
_cell.angle_alpha   90.00
_cell.angle_beta   90.00
_cell.angle_gamma   90.00
#
_symmetry.space_group_name_H-M   'P 1'
#
loop_
_entity.id
_entity.type
_entity.pdbx_description
1 polymer ?
#
loop_
_entity_poly.entity_id
_entity_poly.type
_entity_poly.pdbx_seq_one_letter_code
_entity_poly.pdbx_strand_id
1 'polypeptide(L)'
;MEVTDAIRNRKSTRTFLDKPVSDELISDVLECARWAPSGVNSQPWHVAIVIGETKLKVGKALAKLRADGAKARQDYEYYPTQIEEPYIARKRACGHALYNALGIKRNDIEK
;
A
#
# COMPACT_ATOMS: atom_id res chain seq x y z
N MET A 1 -17.34 -16.16 -8.10
CA MET A 1 -16.18 -15.70 -8.91
C MET A 1 -15.16 -16.83 -8.90
N GLU A 2 -14.71 -17.25 -10.07
CA GLU A 2 -13.69 -18.28 -10.18
C GLU A 2 -12.31 -17.76 -9.73
N VAL A 3 -11.47 -18.66 -9.21
CA VAL A 3 -10.12 -18.28 -8.71
C VAL A 3 -9.30 -17.62 -9.80
N THR A 4 -9.36 -18.11 -11.03
CA THR A 4 -8.67 -17.55 -12.18
C THR A 4 -9.11 -16.12 -12.48
N ASP A 5 -10.39 -15.81 -12.31
CA ASP A 5 -10.94 -14.47 -12.51
C ASP A 5 -10.49 -13.53 -11.40
N ALA A 6 -10.47 -14.01 -10.15
CA ALA A 6 -9.97 -13.23 -9.03
C ALA A 6 -8.49 -12.83 -9.23
N ILE A 7 -7.66 -13.77 -9.69
CA ILE A 7 -6.23 -13.52 -9.96
C ILE A 7 -6.06 -12.51 -11.09
N ARG A 8 -6.76 -12.70 -12.23
CA ARG A 8 -6.63 -11.84 -13.42
C ARG A 8 -7.16 -10.44 -13.20
N ASN A 9 -8.23 -10.30 -12.42
CA ASN A 9 -8.88 -9.01 -12.14
C ASN A 9 -8.30 -8.29 -10.92
N ARG A 10 -7.35 -8.89 -10.19
CA ARG A 10 -6.70 -8.23 -9.06
C ARG A 10 -6.01 -6.93 -9.49
N LYS A 11 -6.32 -5.85 -8.80
CA LYS A 11 -5.71 -4.54 -8.99
C LYS A 11 -5.11 -4.04 -7.69
N SER A 12 -4.05 -3.25 -7.78
CA SER A 12 -3.51 -2.50 -6.63
C SER A 12 -4.19 -1.13 -6.59
N THR A 13 -5.25 -1.01 -5.82
CA THR A 13 -5.97 0.27 -5.63
C THR A 13 -5.18 1.17 -4.69
N ARG A 14 -4.92 2.41 -5.10
CA ARG A 14 -4.12 3.38 -4.34
C ARG A 14 -4.82 4.72 -4.12
N THR A 15 -5.98 4.91 -4.73
CA THR A 15 -6.84 6.08 -4.53
C THR A 15 -8.23 5.58 -4.14
N PHE A 16 -8.78 6.14 -3.10
CA PHE A 16 -10.03 5.72 -2.51
C PHE A 16 -11.02 6.87 -2.50
N LEU A 17 -12.30 6.54 -2.55
CA LEU A 17 -13.37 7.52 -2.41
C LEU A 17 -13.44 8.01 -0.96
N ASP A 18 -13.86 9.27 -0.80
CA ASP A 18 -14.17 9.81 0.53
C ASP A 18 -15.59 9.40 0.96
N LYS A 19 -15.74 8.10 1.23
CA LYS A 19 -16.98 7.51 1.72
C LYS A 19 -16.75 6.87 3.08
N PRO A 20 -17.69 7.00 4.02
CA PRO A 20 -17.61 6.26 5.27
C PRO A 20 -17.67 4.75 4.98
N VAL A 21 -16.93 4.00 5.77
CA VAL A 21 -16.93 2.53 5.77
C VAL A 21 -17.60 2.08 7.05
N SER A 22 -18.57 1.17 6.96
CA SER A 22 -19.28 0.69 8.14
C SER A 22 -18.40 -0.26 8.96
N ASP A 23 -18.70 -0.38 10.23
CA ASP A 23 -17.97 -1.27 11.15
C ASP A 23 -18.13 -2.74 10.75
N GLU A 24 -19.29 -3.10 10.19
CA GLU A 24 -19.56 -4.45 9.68
C GLU A 24 -18.61 -4.77 8.52
N LEU A 25 -18.48 -3.84 7.55
CA LEU A 25 -17.58 -4.05 6.40
C LEU A 25 -16.11 -4.12 6.85
N ILE A 26 -15.72 -3.34 7.83
CA ILE A 26 -14.38 -3.41 8.43
C ILE A 26 -14.16 -4.79 9.06
N SER A 27 -15.13 -5.27 9.82
CA SER A 27 -15.09 -6.59 10.45
C SER A 27 -14.98 -7.72 9.43
N ASP A 28 -15.76 -7.66 8.34
CA ASP A 28 -15.72 -8.65 7.25
C ASP A 28 -14.34 -8.68 6.57
N VAL A 29 -13.74 -7.50 6.31
CA VAL A 29 -12.39 -7.41 5.73
C VAL A 29 -11.36 -8.01 6.66
N LEU A 30 -11.44 -7.75 7.96
CA LEU A 30 -10.52 -8.32 8.96
C LEU A 30 -10.69 -9.83 9.08
N GLU A 31 -11.93 -10.32 9.07
CA GLU A 31 -12.20 -11.76 9.09
C GLU A 31 -11.58 -12.44 7.86
N CYS A 32 -11.69 -11.85 6.67
CA CYS A 32 -11.00 -12.36 5.49
C CYS A 32 -9.47 -12.30 5.63
N ALA A 33 -8.94 -11.21 6.17
CA ALA A 33 -7.50 -11.01 6.30
C ALA A 33 -6.83 -12.01 7.25
N ARG A 34 -7.52 -12.48 8.29
CA ARG A 34 -6.99 -13.48 9.23
C ARG A 34 -6.68 -14.85 8.62
N TRP A 35 -7.23 -15.14 7.43
CA TRP A 35 -6.94 -16.35 6.67
C TRP A 35 -5.65 -16.27 5.84
N ALA A 36 -4.94 -15.14 5.89
CA ALA A 36 -3.66 -15.01 5.21
C ALA A 36 -2.66 -16.04 5.78
N PRO A 37 -1.80 -16.64 4.93
CA PRO A 37 -0.77 -17.56 5.40
C PRO A 37 0.30 -16.84 6.21
N SER A 38 0.89 -17.52 7.18
CA SER A 38 2.04 -17.03 7.93
C SER A 38 3.07 -18.13 8.15
N GLY A 39 4.31 -17.78 8.43
CA GLY A 39 5.37 -18.73 8.71
C GLY A 39 4.97 -19.66 9.87
N VAL A 40 5.02 -20.98 9.64
CA VAL A 40 4.55 -22.01 10.57
C VAL A 40 3.14 -21.78 11.14
N ASN A 41 2.33 -21.01 10.44
CA ASN A 41 1.01 -20.57 10.88
C ASN A 41 1.01 -19.87 12.25
N SER A 42 2.05 -19.13 12.56
CA SER A 42 2.21 -18.44 13.84
C SER A 42 1.25 -17.26 14.05
N GLN A 43 0.68 -16.72 12.97
CA GLN A 43 -0.30 -15.64 12.98
C GLN A 43 0.10 -14.43 13.85
N PRO A 44 1.27 -13.83 13.64
CA PRO A 44 1.87 -12.86 14.57
C PRO A 44 1.36 -11.43 14.40
N TRP A 45 0.35 -11.23 13.57
CA TRP A 45 -0.14 -9.89 13.27
C TRP A 45 -0.97 -9.29 14.39
N HIS A 46 -0.73 -8.01 14.62
CA HIS A 46 -1.60 -7.14 15.40
C HIS A 46 -2.11 -6.05 14.46
N VAL A 47 -3.41 -5.82 14.44
CA VAL A 47 -4.05 -4.85 13.55
C VAL A 47 -4.65 -3.71 14.36
N ALA A 48 -4.24 -2.48 14.06
CA ALA A 48 -4.84 -1.27 14.59
C ALA A 48 -5.64 -0.57 13.48
N ILE A 49 -6.92 -0.35 13.71
CA ILE A 49 -7.79 0.36 12.78
C ILE A 49 -7.89 1.82 13.21
N VAL A 50 -7.56 2.72 12.30
CA VAL A 50 -7.65 4.16 12.54
C VAL A 50 -8.65 4.79 11.56
N ILE A 51 -9.65 5.47 12.11
CA ILE A 51 -10.71 6.14 11.35
C ILE A 51 -10.85 7.59 11.81
N GLY A 52 -11.66 8.38 11.11
CA GLY A 52 -12.02 9.75 11.46
C GLY A 52 -10.79 10.63 11.74
N GLU A 53 -10.83 11.38 12.83
CA GLU A 53 -9.75 12.29 13.21
C GLU A 53 -8.40 11.60 13.43
N THR A 54 -8.40 10.39 13.98
CA THR A 54 -7.17 9.63 14.22
C THR A 54 -6.45 9.31 12.91
N LYS A 55 -7.20 8.89 11.86
CA LYS A 55 -6.66 8.71 10.51
C LYS A 55 -6.00 9.99 10.00
N LEU A 56 -6.67 11.14 10.18
CA LEU A 56 -6.14 12.43 9.74
C LEU A 56 -4.88 12.84 10.52
N LYS A 57 -4.84 12.60 11.83
CA LYS A 57 -3.66 12.88 12.67
C LYS A 57 -2.46 12.03 12.24
N VAL A 58 -2.68 10.74 12.00
CA VAL A 58 -1.62 9.83 11.49
C VAL A 58 -1.12 10.29 10.14
N GLY A 59 -2.01 10.62 9.20
CA GLY A 59 -1.63 11.12 7.88
C GLY A 59 -0.79 12.40 7.95
N LYS A 60 -1.22 13.37 8.76
CA LYS A 60 -0.47 14.62 8.99
C LYS A 60 0.90 14.38 9.62
N ALA A 61 1.00 13.46 10.59
CA ALA A 61 2.28 13.12 11.21
C ALA A 61 3.26 12.50 10.21
N LEU A 62 2.79 11.59 9.35
CA LEU A 62 3.61 10.98 8.30
C LEU A 62 4.06 12.00 7.25
N ALA A 63 3.15 12.89 6.81
CA ALA A 63 3.47 13.95 5.88
C ALA A 63 4.52 14.91 6.46
N LYS A 64 4.39 15.27 7.74
CA LYS A 64 5.37 16.10 8.44
C LYS A 64 6.74 15.44 8.50
N LEU A 65 6.82 14.17 8.90
CA LEU A 65 8.07 13.42 8.95
C LEU A 65 8.77 13.41 7.58
N ARG A 66 8.02 13.26 6.50
CA ARG A 66 8.57 13.32 5.13
C ARG A 66 9.07 14.72 4.79
N ALA A 67 8.31 15.77 5.11
CA ALA A 67 8.71 17.16 4.88
C ALA A 67 9.96 17.54 5.67
N ASP A 68 10.10 17.04 6.90
CA ASP A 68 11.27 17.23 7.75
C ASP A 68 12.51 16.43 7.27
N GLY A 69 12.39 15.70 6.14
CA GLY A 69 13.50 14.95 5.55
C GLY A 69 13.83 13.64 6.26
N ALA A 70 12.90 13.10 7.05
CA ALA A 70 13.09 11.81 7.71
C ALA A 70 13.34 10.71 6.67
N LYS A 71 14.46 9.99 6.82
CA LYS A 71 14.80 8.85 5.96
C LYS A 71 14.19 7.57 6.52
N ALA A 72 13.65 6.75 5.62
CA ALA A 72 13.22 5.41 5.99
C ALA A 72 14.43 4.61 6.49
N ARG A 73 14.28 3.98 7.66
CA ARG A 73 15.24 3.02 8.19
C ARG A 73 14.72 1.63 7.90
N GLN A 74 15.42 0.89 7.09
CA GLN A 74 15.10 -0.50 6.77
C GLN A 74 15.93 -1.42 7.65
N ASP A 75 15.31 -2.47 8.16
CA ASP A 75 16.01 -3.49 8.96
C ASP A 75 16.75 -4.49 8.07
N TYR A 76 16.37 -4.58 6.78
CA TYR A 76 17.01 -5.42 5.77
C TYR A 76 16.77 -4.85 4.37
N GLU A 77 17.60 -5.24 3.42
CA GLU A 77 17.46 -4.87 2.01
C GLU A 77 16.27 -5.60 1.37
N TYR A 78 15.16 -4.87 1.21
CA TYR A 78 13.95 -5.44 0.61
C TYR A 78 14.06 -5.69 -0.89
N TYR A 79 14.80 -4.84 -1.58
CA TYR A 79 15.08 -4.99 -3.00
C TYR A 79 16.55 -5.36 -3.23
N PRO A 80 16.85 -6.11 -4.29
CA PRO A 80 18.25 -6.32 -4.70
C PRO A 80 18.95 -4.97 -4.89
N THR A 81 20.19 -4.86 -4.44
CA THR A 81 21.02 -3.66 -4.59
C THR A 81 21.30 -3.36 -6.06
N GLN A 82 21.35 -4.40 -6.89
CA GLN A 82 21.46 -4.30 -8.34
C GLN A 82 20.27 -5.00 -8.98
N ILE A 83 19.56 -4.29 -9.83
CA ILE A 83 18.44 -4.82 -10.60
C ILE A 83 18.84 -4.74 -12.07
N GLU A 84 18.88 -5.89 -12.74
CA GLU A 84 19.26 -6.00 -14.15
C GLU A 84 18.03 -5.93 -15.07
N GLU A 85 18.28 -5.79 -16.38
CA GLU A 85 17.23 -5.95 -17.38
C GLU A 85 16.79 -7.44 -17.47
N PRO A 86 15.52 -7.73 -17.71
CA PRO A 86 14.42 -6.80 -18.03
C PRO A 86 13.65 -6.25 -16.82
N TYR A 87 14.11 -6.47 -15.60
CA TYR A 87 13.39 -6.10 -14.38
C TYR A 87 13.36 -4.59 -14.16
N ILE A 88 14.45 -3.89 -14.48
CA ILE A 88 14.51 -2.42 -14.44
C ILE A 88 13.45 -1.81 -15.37
N ALA A 89 13.32 -2.31 -16.59
CA ALA A 89 12.33 -1.82 -17.55
C ALA A 89 10.90 -2.01 -17.01
N ARG A 90 10.59 -3.18 -16.43
CA ARG A 90 9.28 -3.46 -15.81
C ARG A 90 8.98 -2.55 -14.63
N LYS A 91 9.96 -2.32 -13.76
CA LYS A 91 9.83 -1.40 -12.62
C LYS A 91 9.53 0.03 -13.09
N ARG A 92 10.25 0.52 -14.10
CA ARG A 92 10.04 1.85 -14.68
C ARG A 92 8.67 1.98 -15.34
N ALA A 93 8.26 0.98 -16.12
CA ALA A 93 6.95 0.97 -16.78
C ALA A 93 5.81 1.00 -15.75
N CYS A 94 5.91 0.21 -14.67
CA CYS A 94 4.94 0.21 -13.59
C CYS A 94 4.84 1.58 -12.89
N GLY A 95 5.98 2.21 -12.59
CA GLY A 95 5.99 3.56 -11.99
C GLY A 95 5.37 4.61 -12.91
N HIS A 96 5.74 4.62 -14.20
CA HIS A 96 5.16 5.56 -15.16
C HIS A 96 3.65 5.37 -15.33
N ALA A 97 3.18 4.13 -15.42
CA ALA A 97 1.75 3.85 -15.52
C ALA A 97 0.97 4.36 -14.30
N LEU A 98 1.52 4.16 -13.09
CA LEU A 98 0.91 4.65 -11.85
C LEU A 98 0.85 6.19 -11.82
N TYR A 99 1.97 6.86 -12.04
CA TYR A 99 2.02 8.33 -12.00
C TYR A 99 1.15 8.96 -13.07
N ASN A 100 1.14 8.41 -14.29
CA ASN A 100 0.25 8.87 -15.35
C ASN A 100 -1.22 8.72 -14.97
N ALA A 101 -1.61 7.59 -14.38
CA ALA A 101 -2.99 7.34 -13.95
C ALA A 101 -3.44 8.29 -12.83
N LEU A 102 -2.50 8.75 -11.98
CA LEU A 102 -2.74 9.72 -10.91
C LEU A 102 -2.59 11.18 -11.36
N GLY A 103 -2.16 11.43 -12.60
CA GLY A 103 -1.88 12.78 -13.09
C GLY A 103 -0.70 13.46 -12.38
N ILE A 104 0.24 12.66 -11.83
CA ILE A 104 1.40 13.15 -11.09
C ILE A 104 2.60 13.28 -12.02
N LYS A 105 3.20 14.44 -12.11
CA LYS A 105 4.44 14.67 -12.85
C LYS A 105 5.66 14.41 -11.95
N ARG A 106 6.81 14.13 -12.57
CA ARG A 106 8.06 13.79 -11.86
C ARG A 106 8.48 14.82 -10.80
N ASN A 107 8.12 16.09 -10.99
CA ASN A 107 8.51 17.19 -10.12
C ASN A 107 7.39 17.62 -9.14
N ASP A 108 6.25 16.94 -9.14
CA ASP A 108 5.15 17.24 -8.23
C ASP A 108 5.46 16.63 -6.85
N ILE A 109 6.13 17.39 -6.00
CA ILE A 109 6.55 16.95 -4.65
C ILE A 109 5.38 17.00 -3.66
N GLU A 110 4.34 17.80 -3.93
CA GLU A 110 3.20 18.04 -3.03
C GLU A 110 2.00 17.11 -3.26
N LYS A 111 2.05 16.23 -4.27
CA LYS A 111 0.98 15.27 -4.58
C LYS A 111 1.37 13.83 -4.13
#